data_c56e76a2afa2e8f7e8860755d55eef0d
#
_entry.id   c56e76a2afa2e8f7e8860755d55eef0d
#
_cell.length_a   1.000
_cell.length_b   1.000
_cell.length_c   1.000
_cell.angle_alpha   90.00
_cell.angle_beta   90.00
_cell.angle_gamma   90.00
#
_symmetry.space_group_name_H-M   'P 1'
#
loop_
_entity.id
_entity.type
_entity.pdbx_description
1 polymer ?
#
loop_
_entity_poly.entity_id
_entity_poly.type
_entity_poly.pdbx_seq_one_letter_code
_entity_poly.pdbx_strand_id
1 'polypeptide(L)'
;IKYYTMNTLYIFTASFPFGTIENFLEDEILYTSKLFSKVVIISFTDNVKNIRPIPENCEVININISKNRYKYVIRGLFHPKTVRLLTREFFRSNVLSSKKRFYAWGSSARYLNNCLYNKKLRSVLSKINTNDVVYFYWGIGQCLLSIILKL
;
A
#
# COMPACT_ATOMS: atom_id res chain seq x y z
N ILE A 1 1.16 -13.68 -31.57
CA ILE A 1 2.01 -12.97 -30.62
C ILE A 1 1.83 -13.69 -29.27
N LYS A 2 2.87 -14.43 -28.84
CA LYS A 2 2.88 -15.06 -27.50
C LYS A 2 3.02 -13.94 -26.47
N TYR A 3 1.95 -13.52 -25.86
CA TYR A 3 2.02 -12.67 -24.66
C TYR A 3 2.65 -13.52 -23.56
N TYR A 4 3.85 -13.16 -23.12
CA TYR A 4 4.41 -13.67 -21.89
C TYR A 4 3.52 -13.10 -20.78
N THR A 5 2.59 -13.89 -20.28
CA THR A 5 1.81 -13.52 -19.11
C THR A 5 2.77 -13.43 -17.94
N MET A 6 3.05 -12.23 -17.47
CA MET A 6 3.77 -12.01 -16.21
C MET A 6 2.99 -12.69 -15.09
N ASN A 7 3.67 -13.13 -14.03
CA ASN A 7 3.05 -13.97 -13.00
C ASN A 7 1.87 -13.27 -12.29
N THR A 8 2.15 -12.37 -11.35
CA THR A 8 1.11 -11.66 -10.62
C THR A 8 1.44 -10.17 -10.53
N LEU A 9 0.42 -9.32 -10.72
CA LEU A 9 0.50 -7.91 -10.46
C LEU A 9 -0.18 -7.58 -9.13
N TYR A 10 0.55 -6.97 -8.20
CA TYR A 10 0.02 -6.45 -6.96
C TYR A 10 -0.13 -4.93 -7.07
N ILE A 11 -1.37 -4.42 -7.05
CA ILE A 11 -1.69 -2.99 -7.15
C ILE A 11 -2.12 -2.49 -5.78
N PHE A 12 -1.39 -1.52 -5.25
CA PHE A 12 -1.73 -0.84 -3.99
C PHE A 12 -2.48 0.45 -4.28
N THR A 13 -3.74 0.53 -3.84
CA THR A 13 -4.65 1.65 -4.09
C THR A 13 -5.12 2.28 -2.78
N ALA A 14 -5.62 3.52 -2.84
CA ALA A 14 -6.23 4.16 -1.67
C ALA A 14 -7.64 3.62 -1.41
N SER A 15 -8.45 3.46 -2.46
CA SER A 15 -9.84 3.05 -2.35
C SER A 15 -10.32 2.11 -3.45
N PHE A 16 -9.73 2.12 -4.64
CA PHE A 16 -10.17 1.29 -5.75
C PHE A 16 -10.22 -0.20 -5.34
N PRO A 17 -11.25 -0.96 -5.71
CA PRO A 17 -12.38 -0.61 -6.60
C PRO A 17 -13.58 -0.02 -5.86
N PHE A 18 -13.45 0.44 -4.62
CA PHE A 18 -14.55 0.99 -3.83
C PHE A 18 -14.68 2.51 -4.05
N GLY A 19 -15.93 2.99 -4.03
CA GLY A 19 -16.22 4.42 -4.14
C GLY A 19 -15.92 5.02 -5.51
N THR A 20 -15.69 6.34 -5.56
CA THR A 20 -15.52 7.13 -6.79
C THR A 20 -14.13 7.76 -6.94
N ILE A 21 -13.24 7.53 -6.00
CA ILE A 21 -11.85 7.99 -6.08
C ILE A 21 -11.07 7.02 -6.99
N GLU A 22 -10.01 7.51 -7.64
CA GLU A 22 -9.16 6.68 -8.54
C GLU A 22 -9.90 6.17 -9.79
N ASN A 23 -10.68 7.06 -10.44
CA ASN A 23 -11.47 6.69 -11.64
C ASN A 23 -10.59 6.22 -12.80
N PHE A 24 -9.38 6.76 -12.94
CA PHE A 24 -8.45 6.36 -14.01
C PHE A 24 -8.05 4.89 -13.93
N LEU A 25 -8.04 4.31 -12.71
CA LEU A 25 -7.67 2.91 -12.52
C LEU A 25 -8.74 1.96 -13.08
N GLU A 26 -9.98 2.41 -13.21
CA GLU A 26 -11.07 1.64 -13.81
C GLU A 26 -10.79 1.31 -15.27
N ASP A 27 -10.32 2.28 -16.04
CA ASP A 27 -9.95 2.08 -17.44
C ASP A 27 -8.61 1.34 -17.55
N GLU A 28 -7.63 1.73 -16.74
CA GLU A 28 -6.29 1.12 -16.77
C GLU A 28 -6.31 -0.37 -16.47
N ILE A 29 -7.13 -0.82 -15.51
CA ILE A 29 -7.19 -2.21 -15.09
C ILE A 29 -7.69 -3.16 -16.20
N LEU A 30 -8.55 -2.66 -17.07
CA LEU A 30 -9.09 -3.43 -18.21
C LEU A 30 -8.00 -3.83 -19.21
N TYR A 31 -6.98 -2.99 -19.37
CA TYR A 31 -5.84 -3.25 -20.24
C TYR A 31 -4.73 -3.99 -19.51
N THR A 32 -4.39 -3.51 -18.32
CA THR A 32 -3.29 -4.05 -17.51
C THR A 32 -3.54 -5.50 -17.10
N SER A 33 -4.79 -5.84 -16.75
CA SER A 33 -5.15 -7.22 -16.36
C SER A 33 -4.86 -8.27 -17.45
N LYS A 34 -4.91 -7.87 -18.73
CA LYS A 34 -4.63 -8.78 -19.85
C LYS A 34 -3.16 -9.19 -19.97
N LEU A 35 -2.25 -8.44 -19.34
CA LEU A 35 -0.81 -8.69 -19.37
C LEU A 35 -0.35 -9.65 -18.26
N PHE A 36 -1.20 -9.92 -17.28
CA PHE A 36 -0.87 -10.73 -16.11
C PHE A 36 -1.80 -11.94 -15.98
N SER A 37 -1.27 -13.04 -15.45
CA SER A 37 -2.08 -14.22 -15.14
C SER A 37 -3.06 -13.95 -14.00
N LYS A 38 -2.66 -13.09 -13.06
CA LYS A 38 -3.45 -12.69 -11.90
C LYS A 38 -3.15 -11.24 -11.52
N VAL A 39 -4.17 -10.50 -11.09
CA VAL A 39 -4.03 -9.17 -10.51
C VAL A 39 -4.60 -9.18 -9.10
N VAL A 40 -3.84 -8.70 -8.13
CA VAL A 40 -4.26 -8.56 -6.73
C VAL A 40 -4.33 -7.08 -6.39
N ILE A 41 -5.55 -6.57 -6.21
CA ILE A 41 -5.81 -5.17 -5.85
C ILE A 41 -5.88 -5.06 -4.33
N ILE A 42 -4.94 -4.32 -3.74
CA ILE A 42 -4.86 -4.11 -2.30
C ILE A 42 -5.37 -2.71 -1.98
N SER A 43 -6.59 -2.62 -1.50
CA SER A 43 -7.28 -1.37 -1.19
C SER A 43 -7.21 -1.03 0.30
N PHE A 44 -6.95 0.24 0.61
CA PHE A 44 -6.83 0.75 1.98
C PHE A 44 -8.00 1.66 2.36
N THR A 45 -9.21 1.19 2.20
CA THR A 45 -10.41 1.95 2.52
C THR A 45 -11.23 1.33 3.64
N ASP A 46 -11.84 2.18 4.47
CA ASP A 46 -12.85 1.75 5.44
C ASP A 46 -14.24 1.63 4.79
N ASN A 47 -14.44 2.29 3.63
CA ASN A 47 -15.69 2.29 2.90
C ASN A 47 -15.65 1.23 1.79
N VAL A 48 -16.25 0.09 2.06
CA VAL A 48 -16.35 -1.05 1.12
C VAL A 48 -17.68 -1.08 0.34
N LYS A 49 -18.41 0.02 0.34
CA LYS A 49 -19.65 0.17 -0.44
C LYS A 49 -19.33 0.49 -1.90
N ASN A 50 -20.28 0.17 -2.80
CA ASN A 50 -20.20 0.49 -4.23
C ASN A 50 -18.91 -0.01 -4.89
N ILE A 51 -18.76 -1.33 -4.94
CA ILE A 51 -17.67 -1.95 -5.67
C ILE A 51 -17.88 -1.77 -7.18
N ARG A 52 -16.87 -1.27 -7.85
CA ARG A 52 -16.84 -1.13 -9.31
C ARG A 52 -16.52 -2.48 -9.98
N PRO A 53 -17.00 -2.70 -11.22
CA PRO A 53 -16.67 -3.91 -11.95
C PRO A 53 -15.14 -4.01 -12.17
N ILE A 54 -14.63 -5.23 -12.03
CA ILE A 54 -13.23 -5.56 -12.27
C ILE A 54 -13.14 -6.80 -13.15
N PRO A 55 -12.05 -7.00 -13.91
CA PRO A 55 -11.83 -8.21 -14.69
C PRO A 55 -11.80 -9.49 -13.84
N GLU A 56 -12.16 -10.62 -14.43
CA GLU A 56 -12.29 -11.93 -13.74
C GLU A 56 -10.99 -12.42 -13.09
N ASN A 57 -9.83 -12.08 -13.66
CA ASN A 57 -8.52 -12.44 -13.10
C ASN A 57 -8.05 -11.48 -11.98
N CYS A 58 -8.89 -10.53 -11.57
CA CYS A 58 -8.61 -9.59 -10.49
C CYS A 58 -9.20 -10.07 -9.15
N GLU A 59 -8.39 -10.11 -8.11
CA GLU A 59 -8.79 -10.36 -6.72
C GLU A 59 -8.66 -9.09 -5.91
N VAL A 60 -9.66 -8.75 -5.10
CA VAL A 60 -9.64 -7.57 -4.22
C VAL A 60 -9.37 -7.96 -2.78
N ILE A 61 -8.37 -7.36 -2.19
CA ILE A 61 -8.04 -7.52 -0.77
C ILE A 61 -8.15 -6.15 -0.08
N ASN A 62 -9.22 -5.97 0.68
CA ASN A 62 -9.36 -4.76 1.46
C ASN A 62 -8.57 -4.87 2.78
N ILE A 63 -7.76 -3.85 3.03
CA ILE A 63 -6.95 -3.70 4.24
C ILE A 63 -7.49 -2.54 5.06
N ASN A 64 -8.18 -2.84 6.14
CA ASN A 64 -8.64 -1.82 7.06
C ASN A 64 -7.46 -1.33 7.92
N ILE A 65 -7.14 -0.04 7.79
CA ILE A 65 -6.11 0.60 8.61
C ILE A 65 -6.78 1.14 9.88
N SER A 66 -6.45 0.54 11.00
CA SER A 66 -7.01 0.95 12.30
C SER A 66 -6.79 2.44 12.58
N LYS A 67 -7.87 3.12 12.99
CA LYS A 67 -7.87 4.53 13.38
C LYS A 67 -7.23 4.77 14.74
N ASN A 68 -6.94 3.74 15.51
CA ASN A 68 -6.34 3.86 16.82
C ASN A 68 -4.87 4.26 16.72
N ARG A 69 -4.62 5.57 16.75
CA ARG A 69 -3.32 6.21 16.51
C ARG A 69 -2.24 5.80 17.52
N TYR A 70 -2.61 5.70 18.80
CA TYR A 70 -1.63 5.56 19.88
C TYR A 70 -1.00 4.16 19.94
N LYS A 71 -1.81 3.12 19.81
CA LYS A 71 -1.34 1.74 19.89
C LYS A 71 -0.26 1.40 18.88
N TYR A 72 -0.36 1.94 17.67
CA TYR A 72 0.57 1.63 16.59
C TYR A 72 1.82 2.52 16.59
N VAL A 73 1.72 3.77 17.07
CA VAL A 73 2.90 4.63 17.24
C VAL A 73 3.82 4.01 18.29
N ILE A 74 3.28 3.61 19.44
CA ILE A 74 4.07 2.98 20.51
C ILE A 74 4.74 1.68 20.01
N ARG A 75 3.98 0.80 19.36
CA ARG A 75 4.54 -0.44 18.80
C ARG A 75 5.62 -0.20 17.74
N GLY A 76 5.49 0.85 16.96
CA GLY A 76 6.47 1.21 15.92
C GLY A 76 7.82 1.62 16.48
N LEU A 77 7.85 2.19 17.67
CA LEU A 77 9.09 2.56 18.35
C LEU A 77 9.93 1.33 18.73
N PHE A 78 9.31 0.14 18.81
CA PHE A 78 10.02 -1.12 19.13
C PHE A 78 10.44 -1.91 17.89
N HIS A 79 10.15 -1.42 16.67
CA HIS A 79 10.56 -2.13 15.45
C HIS A 79 11.83 -1.49 14.87
N PRO A 80 13.00 -2.17 14.92
CA PRO A 80 14.29 -1.54 14.63
C PRO A 80 14.39 -0.93 13.23
N LYS A 81 13.81 -1.57 12.21
CA LYS A 81 13.79 -1.01 10.84
C LYS A 81 12.97 0.28 10.76
N THR A 82 11.84 0.33 11.45
CA THR A 82 10.95 1.50 11.48
C THR A 82 11.62 2.66 12.20
N VAL A 83 12.20 2.40 13.37
CA VAL A 83 12.91 3.43 14.14
C VAL A 83 14.03 4.03 13.32
N ARG A 84 14.90 3.20 12.74
CA ARG A 84 16.01 3.68 11.90
C ARG A 84 15.54 4.55 10.74
N LEU A 85 14.49 4.14 10.04
CA LEU A 85 13.93 4.90 8.93
C LEU A 85 13.35 6.24 9.38
N LEU A 86 12.50 6.21 10.40
CA LEU A 86 11.82 7.40 10.91
C LEU A 86 12.80 8.40 11.51
N THR A 87 13.82 7.96 12.21
CA THR A 87 14.87 8.82 12.75
C THR A 87 15.67 9.47 11.63
N ARG A 88 16.08 8.69 10.63
CA ARG A 88 16.77 9.24 9.46
C ARG A 88 15.95 10.30 8.74
N GLU A 89 14.67 10.02 8.48
CA GLU A 89 13.77 10.97 7.81
C GLU A 89 13.46 12.18 8.70
N PHE A 90 13.36 12.02 10.00
CA PHE A 90 13.17 13.12 10.93
C PHE A 90 14.26 14.19 10.81
N PHE A 91 15.52 13.78 10.80
CA PHE A 91 16.65 14.69 10.67
C PHE A 91 16.82 15.22 9.23
N ARG A 92 16.71 14.34 8.23
CA ARG A 92 16.90 14.72 6.83
C ARG A 92 15.87 15.71 6.33
N SER A 93 14.61 15.53 6.69
CA SER A 93 13.49 16.35 6.23
C SER A 93 13.28 17.61 7.08
N ASN A 94 14.15 17.85 8.05
CA ASN A 94 14.01 18.98 9.01
C ASN A 94 12.57 19.09 9.53
N VAL A 95 12.08 17.99 10.10
CA VAL A 95 10.67 17.82 10.48
C VAL A 95 10.18 18.90 11.44
N LEU A 96 11.04 19.38 12.32
CA LEU A 96 10.70 20.41 13.30
C LEU A 96 10.55 21.82 12.71
N SER A 97 10.94 22.03 11.44
CA SER A 97 10.90 23.36 10.81
C SER A 97 9.48 23.86 10.52
N SER A 98 8.49 22.96 10.44
CA SER A 98 7.09 23.38 10.28
C SER A 98 6.11 22.33 10.81
N LYS A 99 4.96 22.81 11.31
CA LYS A 99 3.84 21.95 11.76
C LYS A 99 3.40 20.99 10.63
N LYS A 100 3.36 21.45 9.38
CA LYS A 100 2.97 20.63 8.22
C LYS A 100 3.91 19.43 8.01
N ARG A 101 5.24 19.65 8.11
CA ARG A 101 6.23 18.58 8.00
C ARG A 101 6.13 17.58 9.14
N PHE A 102 5.93 18.08 10.36
CA PHE A 102 5.73 17.23 11.53
C PHE A 102 4.50 16.34 11.40
N TYR A 103 3.36 16.90 10.94
CA TYR A 103 2.15 16.11 10.69
C TYR A 103 2.34 15.09 9.56
N ALA A 104 3.02 15.45 8.48
CA ALA A 104 3.30 14.53 7.37
C ALA A 104 4.16 13.36 7.82
N TRP A 105 5.23 13.64 8.56
CA TRP A 105 6.12 12.62 9.14
C TRP A 105 5.36 11.69 10.11
N GLY A 106 4.57 12.25 11.02
CA GLY A 106 3.75 11.48 11.95
C GLY A 106 2.70 10.60 11.26
N SER A 107 2.10 11.10 10.17
CA SER A 107 1.17 10.32 9.34
C SER A 107 1.87 9.17 8.64
N SER A 108 3.06 9.38 8.10
CA SER A 108 3.88 8.33 7.47
C SER A 108 4.29 7.27 8.49
N ALA A 109 4.71 7.70 9.68
CA ALA A 109 5.05 6.79 10.78
C ALA A 109 3.86 5.91 11.18
N ARG A 110 2.68 6.52 11.33
CA ARG A 110 1.45 5.82 11.66
C ARG A 110 1.08 4.80 10.57
N TYR A 111 1.14 5.21 9.33
CA TYR A 111 0.81 4.35 8.19
C TYR A 111 1.72 3.13 8.14
N LEU A 112 3.03 3.35 8.18
CA LEU A 112 4.04 2.31 8.16
C LEU A 112 3.84 1.28 9.29
N ASN A 113 3.60 1.77 10.51
CA ASN A 113 3.38 0.89 11.65
C ASN A 113 2.08 0.09 11.55
N ASN A 114 0.99 0.72 11.09
CA ASN A 114 -0.25 -0.01 10.81
C ASN A 114 -0.02 -1.15 9.80
N CYS A 115 0.71 -0.86 8.72
CA CYS A 115 1.01 -1.85 7.69
C CYS A 115 1.86 -3.01 8.25
N LEU A 116 2.87 -2.74 9.05
CA LEU A 116 3.73 -3.76 9.65
C LEU A 116 2.99 -4.71 10.58
N TYR A 117 2.00 -4.21 11.31
CA TYR A 117 1.26 -5.01 12.28
C TYR A 117 -0.08 -5.55 11.76
N ASN A 118 -0.50 -5.19 10.56
CA ASN A 118 -1.70 -5.72 9.95
C ASN A 118 -1.45 -7.15 9.45
N LYS A 119 -2.09 -8.12 10.10
CA LYS A 119 -1.91 -9.56 9.78
C LYS A 119 -2.30 -9.88 8.34
N LYS A 120 -3.40 -9.30 7.85
CA LYS A 120 -3.91 -9.53 6.50
C LYS A 120 -2.93 -9.01 5.45
N LEU A 121 -2.40 -7.79 5.64
CA LEU A 121 -1.40 -7.22 4.75
C LEU A 121 -0.10 -8.04 4.78
N ARG A 122 0.39 -8.43 5.95
CA ARG A 122 1.59 -9.28 6.07
C ARG A 122 1.43 -10.61 5.32
N SER A 123 0.26 -11.23 5.41
CA SER A 123 -0.04 -12.46 4.66
C SER A 123 -0.02 -12.24 3.14
N VAL A 124 -0.43 -11.06 2.66
CA VAL A 124 -0.33 -10.72 1.24
C VAL A 124 1.13 -10.49 0.85
N LEU A 125 1.85 -9.68 1.63
CA LEU A 125 3.25 -9.35 1.35
C LEU A 125 4.17 -10.58 1.34
N SER A 126 3.88 -11.60 2.17
CA SER A 126 4.65 -12.85 2.19
C SER A 126 4.45 -13.75 0.96
N LYS A 127 3.44 -13.47 0.14
CA LYS A 127 3.17 -14.20 -1.11
C LYS A 127 3.84 -13.58 -2.33
N ILE A 128 4.34 -12.35 -2.21
CA ILE A 128 4.99 -11.65 -3.32
C ILE A 128 6.36 -12.28 -3.58
N ASN A 129 6.58 -12.71 -4.79
CA ASN A 129 7.81 -13.32 -5.26
C ASN A 129 8.62 -12.35 -6.14
N THR A 130 9.88 -12.69 -6.41
CA THR A 130 10.79 -11.86 -7.24
C THR A 130 10.33 -11.70 -8.68
N ASN A 131 9.47 -12.59 -9.19
CA ASN A 131 8.92 -12.54 -10.54
C ASN A 131 7.61 -11.75 -10.62
N ASP A 132 7.05 -11.34 -9.48
CA ASP A 132 5.82 -10.56 -9.44
C ASP A 132 6.10 -9.07 -9.60
N VAL A 133 5.11 -8.34 -10.10
CA VAL A 133 5.18 -6.89 -10.24
C VAL A 133 4.40 -6.23 -9.10
N VAL A 134 5.00 -5.23 -8.49
CA VAL A 134 4.37 -4.43 -7.44
C VAL A 134 4.19 -3.00 -7.93
N TYR A 135 2.96 -2.54 -7.95
CA TYR A 135 2.57 -1.22 -8.42
C TYR A 135 1.88 -0.41 -7.33
N PHE A 136 2.46 0.70 -6.96
CA PHE A 136 1.87 1.67 -6.03
C PHE A 136 1.22 2.79 -6.83
N TYR A 137 -0.11 2.78 -6.92
CA TYR A 137 -0.85 3.75 -7.73
C TYR A 137 -0.64 5.20 -7.26
N TRP A 138 -0.65 5.41 -5.97
CA TRP A 138 -0.27 6.69 -5.37
C TRP A 138 1.09 6.57 -4.67
N GLY A 139 2.01 7.47 -5.00
CA GLY A 139 3.31 7.60 -4.32
C GLY A 139 3.21 8.11 -2.87
N ILE A 140 2.12 7.79 -2.17
CA ILE A 140 1.84 8.17 -0.79
C ILE A 140 2.32 7.05 0.14
N GLY A 141 2.04 7.13 1.42
CA GLY A 141 2.51 6.22 2.47
C GLY A 141 2.61 4.72 2.13
N GLN A 142 1.88 4.23 1.12
CA GLN A 142 1.99 2.84 0.65
C GLN A 142 3.36 2.51 0.06
N CYS A 143 4.03 3.44 -0.63
CA CYS A 143 5.37 3.20 -1.18
C CYS A 143 6.41 2.94 -0.08
N LEU A 144 6.14 3.32 1.17
CA LEU A 144 7.00 2.95 2.29
C LEU A 144 7.06 1.45 2.52
N LEU A 145 6.08 0.69 1.99
CA LEU A 145 6.10 -0.77 2.01
C LEU A 145 7.22 -1.36 1.15
N SER A 146 7.63 -0.68 0.07
CA SER A 146 8.76 -1.11 -0.77
C SER A 146 10.04 -1.26 0.05
N ILE A 147 10.26 -0.37 1.02
CA ILE A 147 11.41 -0.41 1.93
C ILE A 147 11.35 -1.65 2.84
N ILE A 148 10.15 -2.09 3.20
CA ILE A 148 9.94 -3.28 4.03
C ILE A 148 10.11 -4.54 3.21
N LEU A 149 9.63 -4.53 1.98
CA LEU A 149 9.71 -5.64 1.04
C LEU A 149 11.13 -5.85 0.49
N LYS A 150 12.05 -4.91 0.70
CA LYS A 150 13.39 -4.88 0.09
C LYS A 150 13.34 -4.88 -1.45
N LEU A 151 12.28 -4.28 -2.02
CA LEU A 151 12.18 -4.03 -3.46
C LEU A 151 13.09 -2.88 -3.88
#